data_f8684135d512d7c7a7a8d38176a77bf0
#
_entry.id   f8684135d512d7c7a7a8d38176a77bf0
#
_cell.length_a   1.000
_cell.length_b   1.000
_cell.length_c   1.000
_cell.angle_alpha   90.00
_cell.angle_beta   90.00
_cell.angle_gamma   90.00
#
_symmetry.space_group_name_H-M   'P 1'
#
loop_
_entity.id
_entity.type
_entity.pdbx_description
1 polymer ?
#
loop_
_entity_poly.entity_id
_entity_poly.type
_entity_poly.pdbx_seq_one_letter_code
_entity_poly.pdbx_strand_id
1 'polypeptide(L)'
;MGFDLYGLNPKGDVPKPVITDWEDKKQTDDFLKYQDETPGSYFRTNVWFWRPLWQYVSVVCEDILTEKDMEKGEYNDGHRISKTKANRIASRLKKLDKDGSTMKYELGYKEYLTSLPKEECDICNGEGMRNDEIGKEARNKNSAYTCNGCDGKGVKNNFNTHYPFESDVVMRFAEFCKQSGGFEIC
;
A
#
# COMPACT_ATOMS: atom_id res chain seq x y z
N MET A 1 -8.76 1.99 -3.09
CA MET A 1 -8.50 0.54 -3.26
C MET A 1 -7.37 0.19 -2.29
N GLY A 2 -7.52 -0.89 -1.52
CA GLY A 2 -6.56 -1.34 -0.53
C GLY A 2 -6.13 -2.77 -0.79
N PHE A 3 -5.08 -3.19 -0.11
CA PHE A 3 -4.64 -4.57 0.00
C PHE A 3 -4.92 -5.04 1.41
N ASP A 4 -5.69 -6.09 1.51
CA ASP A 4 -6.06 -6.76 2.75
C ASP A 4 -5.36 -8.12 2.79
N LEU A 5 -4.54 -8.35 3.81
CA LEU A 5 -3.80 -9.58 3.97
C LEU A 5 -4.32 -10.34 5.19
N TYR A 6 -4.65 -11.59 5.00
CA TYR A 6 -5.17 -12.45 6.05
C TYR A 6 -4.17 -13.55 6.40
N GLY A 7 -3.83 -13.65 7.68
CA GLY A 7 -2.99 -14.74 8.16
C GLY A 7 -3.68 -16.11 8.00
N LEU A 8 -2.94 -17.10 7.50
CA LEU A 8 -3.47 -18.45 7.29
C LEU A 8 -3.51 -19.28 8.58
N ASN A 9 -2.56 -19.02 9.48
CA ASN A 9 -2.50 -19.67 10.79
C ASN A 9 -1.80 -18.73 11.78
N PRO A 10 -2.47 -17.61 12.14
CA PRO A 10 -1.90 -16.60 13.01
C PRO A 10 -1.65 -17.16 14.42
N LYS A 11 -0.73 -16.53 15.15
CA LYS A 11 -0.44 -16.91 16.53
C LYS A 11 -1.55 -16.46 17.46
N GLY A 12 -2.21 -17.40 18.11
CA GLY A 12 -3.25 -17.16 19.10
C GLY A 12 -4.12 -18.40 19.25
N ASP A 13 -4.65 -18.59 20.45
CA ASP A 13 -5.56 -19.71 20.75
C ASP A 13 -7.03 -19.34 20.50
N VAL A 14 -7.27 -18.16 19.91
CA VAL A 14 -8.63 -17.69 19.61
C VAL A 14 -9.04 -18.20 18.23
N PRO A 15 -10.08 -19.01 18.15
CA PRO A 15 -10.56 -19.49 16.85
C PRO A 15 -11.08 -18.33 16.01
N LYS A 16 -10.73 -18.34 14.72
CA LYS A 16 -11.23 -17.33 13.77
C LYS A 16 -12.76 -17.41 13.70
N PRO A 17 -13.48 -16.32 13.97
CA PRO A 17 -14.93 -16.27 13.83
C PRO A 17 -15.35 -16.57 12.39
N VAL A 18 -16.43 -17.31 12.23
CA VAL A 18 -17.06 -17.57 10.94
C VAL A 18 -18.11 -16.49 10.73
N ILE A 19 -17.97 -15.71 9.65
CA ILE A 19 -19.02 -14.77 9.23
C ILE A 19 -19.88 -15.45 8.19
N THR A 20 -21.17 -15.54 8.48
CA THR A 20 -22.20 -16.03 7.55
C THR A 20 -23.03 -14.88 7.00
N ASP A 21 -23.06 -13.76 7.70
CA ASP A 21 -23.76 -12.55 7.31
C ASP A 21 -22.96 -11.31 7.73
N TRP A 22 -22.52 -10.53 6.76
CA TRP A 22 -21.78 -9.28 6.96
C TRP A 22 -22.66 -8.11 7.47
N GLU A 23 -23.99 -8.23 7.35
CA GLU A 23 -24.93 -7.25 7.89
C GLU A 23 -25.21 -7.52 9.38
N ASP A 24 -24.91 -8.72 9.89
CA ASP A 24 -24.99 -9.04 11.31
C ASP A 24 -23.86 -8.31 12.06
N LYS A 25 -24.28 -7.26 12.76
CA LYS A 25 -23.35 -6.40 13.51
C LYS A 25 -22.52 -7.20 14.53
N LYS A 26 -23.10 -8.19 15.20
CA LYS A 26 -22.39 -8.98 16.21
C LYS A 26 -21.28 -9.82 15.58
N GLN A 27 -21.57 -10.51 14.46
CA GLN A 27 -20.56 -11.30 13.75
C GLN A 27 -19.42 -10.40 13.24
N THR A 28 -19.76 -9.23 12.72
CA THR A 28 -18.78 -8.24 12.24
C THR A 28 -17.93 -7.69 13.37
N ASP A 29 -18.53 -7.31 14.51
CA ASP A 29 -17.81 -6.81 15.68
C ASP A 29 -16.87 -7.91 16.27
N ASP A 30 -17.33 -9.16 16.38
CA ASP A 30 -16.52 -10.29 16.84
C ASP A 30 -15.33 -10.57 15.91
N PHE A 31 -15.54 -10.42 14.60
CA PHE A 31 -14.47 -10.58 13.60
C PHE A 31 -13.43 -9.45 13.66
N LEU A 32 -13.87 -8.21 13.77
CA LEU A 32 -12.98 -7.07 13.92
C LEU A 32 -12.16 -7.18 15.21
N LYS A 33 -12.82 -7.57 16.31
CA LYS A 33 -12.13 -7.84 17.56
C LYS A 33 -11.08 -8.95 17.44
N TYR A 34 -11.42 -10.04 16.74
CA TYR A 34 -10.44 -11.09 16.46
C TYR A 34 -9.23 -10.57 15.69
N GLN A 35 -9.45 -9.71 14.67
CA GLN A 35 -8.36 -9.13 13.92
C GLN A 35 -7.45 -8.25 14.78
N ASP A 36 -8.02 -7.46 15.68
CA ASP A 36 -7.28 -6.56 16.57
C ASP A 36 -6.51 -7.31 17.67
N GLU A 37 -7.11 -8.36 18.24
CA GLU A 37 -6.55 -9.08 19.38
C GLU A 37 -5.63 -10.25 18.97
N THR A 38 -5.66 -10.69 17.71
CA THR A 38 -4.87 -11.84 17.23
C THR A 38 -3.70 -11.40 16.35
N PRO A 39 -2.48 -11.34 16.87
CA PRO A 39 -1.32 -10.93 16.10
C PRO A 39 -1.09 -11.79 14.85
N GLY A 40 -0.93 -11.15 13.71
CA GLY A 40 -0.73 -11.83 12.42
C GLY A 40 -2.01 -12.32 11.76
N SER A 41 -3.19 -12.05 12.33
CA SER A 41 -4.48 -12.36 11.68
C SER A 41 -4.75 -11.49 10.48
N TYR A 42 -4.37 -10.22 10.55
CA TYR A 42 -4.70 -9.21 9.56
C TYR A 42 -3.62 -8.14 9.42
N PHE A 43 -3.39 -7.71 8.18
CA PHE A 43 -2.58 -6.54 7.85
C PHE A 43 -3.24 -5.82 6.67
N ARG A 44 -3.35 -4.51 6.79
CA ARG A 44 -3.91 -3.68 5.72
C ARG A 44 -3.01 -2.51 5.38
N THR A 45 -2.93 -2.24 4.08
CA THR A 45 -2.35 -1.00 3.56
C THR A 45 -3.08 -0.59 2.29
N ASN A 46 -3.01 0.70 1.93
CA ASN A 46 -3.55 1.14 0.65
C ASN A 46 -2.59 0.83 -0.49
N VAL A 47 -3.07 0.90 -1.73
CA VAL A 47 -2.29 0.59 -2.94
C VAL A 47 -1.02 1.45 -3.08
N TRP A 48 -1.06 2.70 -2.58
CA TRP A 48 0.05 3.65 -2.69
C TRP A 48 1.26 3.20 -1.87
N PHE A 49 1.05 2.63 -0.70
CA PHE A 49 2.10 2.06 0.13
C PHE A 49 2.41 0.60 -0.19
N TRP A 50 1.39 -0.17 -0.63
CA TRP A 50 1.59 -1.58 -0.94
C TRP A 50 2.58 -1.79 -2.09
N ARG A 51 2.42 -1.08 -3.19
CA ARG A 51 3.28 -1.27 -4.36
C ARG A 51 4.77 -1.04 -4.09
N PRO A 52 5.18 0.09 -3.48
CA PRO A 52 6.59 0.27 -3.12
C PRO A 52 7.09 -0.76 -2.09
N LEU A 53 6.25 -1.11 -1.12
CA LEU A 53 6.56 -2.16 -0.14
C LEU A 53 6.79 -3.50 -0.84
N TRP A 54 5.85 -3.94 -1.68
CA TRP A 54 5.95 -5.25 -2.34
C TRP A 54 7.09 -5.31 -3.34
N GLN A 55 7.35 -4.23 -4.06
CA GLN A 55 8.51 -4.11 -4.94
C GLN A 55 9.83 -4.25 -4.16
N TYR A 56 9.95 -3.56 -3.02
CA TYR A 56 11.10 -3.70 -2.14
C TYR A 56 11.24 -5.13 -1.64
N VAL A 57 10.16 -5.73 -1.13
CA VAL A 57 10.14 -7.13 -0.66
C VAL A 57 10.54 -8.10 -1.76
N SER A 58 10.04 -7.92 -2.98
CA SER A 58 10.37 -8.76 -4.13
C SER A 58 11.87 -8.73 -4.46
N VAL A 59 12.48 -7.54 -4.41
CA VAL A 59 13.92 -7.38 -4.65
C VAL A 59 14.76 -8.00 -3.53
N VAL A 60 14.48 -7.65 -2.27
CA VAL A 60 15.34 -8.12 -1.16
C VAL A 60 15.08 -9.56 -0.74
N CYS A 61 14.02 -10.18 -1.26
CA CYS A 61 13.63 -11.56 -0.99
C CYS A 61 13.53 -12.41 -2.28
N GLU A 62 14.24 -12.05 -3.35
CA GLU A 62 14.24 -12.78 -4.63
C GLU A 62 14.65 -14.27 -4.49
N ASP A 63 15.49 -14.59 -3.51
CA ASP A 63 15.88 -15.95 -3.17
C ASP A 63 14.84 -16.71 -2.32
N ILE A 64 13.77 -16.05 -1.90
CA ILE A 64 12.68 -16.58 -1.07
C ILE A 64 11.39 -16.72 -1.87
N LEU A 65 11.08 -15.71 -2.65
CA LEU A 65 9.88 -15.62 -3.48
C LEU A 65 10.13 -16.26 -4.85
N THR A 66 9.11 -16.89 -5.40
CA THR A 66 9.11 -17.31 -6.80
C THR A 66 8.65 -16.15 -7.68
N GLU A 67 8.94 -16.21 -8.99
CA GLU A 67 8.42 -15.24 -9.97
C GLU A 67 6.90 -15.11 -9.86
N LYS A 68 6.18 -16.23 -9.67
CA LYS A 68 4.74 -16.24 -9.46
C LYS A 68 4.32 -15.50 -8.19
N ASP A 69 5.07 -15.64 -7.09
CA ASP A 69 4.77 -14.91 -5.85
C ASP A 69 4.95 -13.40 -6.05
N MET A 70 6.03 -13.00 -6.72
CA MET A 70 6.32 -11.59 -7.00
C MET A 70 5.27 -10.96 -7.90
N GLU A 71 4.91 -11.64 -9.00
CA GLU A 71 3.86 -11.20 -9.91
C GLU A 71 2.50 -11.11 -9.22
N LYS A 72 2.08 -12.20 -8.54
CA LYS A 72 0.76 -12.28 -7.92
C LYS A 72 0.60 -11.40 -6.69
N GLY A 73 1.67 -11.03 -6.03
CA GLY A 73 1.63 -10.06 -4.94
C GLY A 73 1.32 -8.63 -5.38
N GLU A 74 1.39 -8.32 -6.68
CA GLU A 74 0.93 -7.04 -7.24
C GLU A 74 -0.60 -6.92 -7.31
N TYR A 75 -1.31 -8.05 -7.12
CA TYR A 75 -2.75 -8.15 -7.22
C TYR A 75 -3.39 -8.64 -5.92
N ASN A 76 -4.60 -8.19 -5.65
CA ASN A 76 -5.40 -8.62 -4.52
C ASN A 76 -6.42 -9.70 -4.95
N ASP A 77 -5.90 -10.82 -5.47
CA ASP A 77 -6.67 -11.88 -6.10
C ASP A 77 -6.63 -13.24 -5.36
N GLY A 78 -6.24 -13.21 -4.08
CA GLY A 78 -6.22 -14.42 -3.22
C GLY A 78 -4.93 -15.22 -3.32
N HIS A 79 -3.81 -14.60 -3.74
CA HIS A 79 -2.52 -15.31 -3.77
C HIS A 79 -1.99 -15.61 -2.36
N ARG A 80 -1.44 -16.82 -2.19
CA ARG A 80 -0.98 -17.31 -0.88
C ARG A 80 0.53 -17.42 -0.78
N ILE A 81 1.07 -16.86 0.28
CA ILE A 81 2.47 -17.00 0.69
C ILE A 81 2.55 -18.00 1.86
N SER A 82 3.35 -19.05 1.71
CA SER A 82 3.48 -20.09 2.70
C SER A 82 4.13 -19.60 4.01
N LYS A 83 3.88 -20.30 5.13
CA LYS A 83 4.49 -20.02 6.43
C LYS A 83 6.02 -19.95 6.37
N THR A 84 6.65 -20.85 5.64
CA THR A 84 8.11 -20.86 5.50
C THR A 84 8.62 -19.60 4.82
N LYS A 85 7.98 -19.19 3.71
CA LYS A 85 8.31 -17.95 3.01
C LYS A 85 8.06 -16.73 3.89
N ALA A 86 6.89 -16.62 4.52
CA ALA A 86 6.53 -15.53 5.42
C ALA A 86 7.56 -15.35 6.55
N ASN A 87 7.98 -16.43 7.21
CA ASN A 87 9.01 -16.36 8.25
C ASN A 87 10.38 -15.92 7.72
N ARG A 88 10.76 -16.35 6.52
CA ARG A 88 12.03 -15.94 5.88
C ARG A 88 11.98 -14.47 5.47
N ILE A 89 10.87 -14.00 4.91
CA ILE A 89 10.62 -12.58 4.60
C ILE A 89 10.77 -11.74 5.88
N ALA A 90 10.05 -12.11 6.95
CA ALA A 90 10.12 -11.41 8.24
C ALA A 90 11.56 -11.30 8.77
N SER A 91 12.31 -12.39 8.71
CA SER A 91 13.69 -12.44 9.18
C SER A 91 14.61 -11.56 8.32
N ARG A 92 14.43 -11.56 7.01
CA ARG A 92 15.19 -10.72 6.07
C ARG A 92 14.93 -9.25 6.32
N LEU A 93 13.66 -8.83 6.38
CA LEU A 93 13.28 -7.43 6.58
C LEU A 93 13.78 -6.90 7.93
N LYS A 94 13.62 -7.66 9.02
CA LYS A 94 14.17 -7.28 10.33
C LYS A 94 15.70 -7.15 10.35
N LYS A 95 16.40 -7.99 9.57
CA LYS A 95 17.87 -7.87 9.44
C LYS A 95 18.24 -6.58 8.70
N LEU A 96 17.59 -6.28 7.57
CA LEU A 96 17.85 -5.09 6.76
C LEU A 96 17.49 -3.79 7.48
N ASP A 97 16.47 -3.81 8.34
CA ASP A 97 16.14 -2.69 9.21
C ASP A 97 17.24 -2.47 10.26
N LYS A 98 17.63 -3.56 10.94
CA LYS A 98 18.67 -3.49 11.99
C LYS A 98 20.03 -2.99 11.48
N ASP A 99 20.42 -3.32 10.26
CA ASP A 99 21.68 -2.86 9.66
C ASP A 99 21.57 -1.52 8.94
N GLY A 100 20.40 -0.88 8.97
CA GLY A 100 20.12 0.43 8.38
C GLY A 100 19.87 0.42 6.87
N SER A 101 19.86 -0.74 6.21
CA SER A 101 19.66 -0.85 4.76
C SER A 101 18.26 -0.39 4.34
N THR A 102 17.23 -0.70 5.13
CA THR A 102 15.85 -0.27 4.86
C THR A 102 15.73 1.26 4.91
N MET A 103 16.31 1.90 5.92
CA MET A 103 16.32 3.37 6.03
C MET A 103 17.12 4.01 4.89
N LYS A 104 18.26 3.45 4.51
CA LYS A 104 19.04 3.94 3.38
C LYS A 104 18.25 3.87 2.07
N TYR A 105 17.50 2.77 1.86
CA TYR A 105 16.62 2.64 0.70
C TYR A 105 15.51 3.70 0.72
N GLU A 106 14.86 3.93 1.87
CA GLU A 106 13.82 4.96 2.03
C GLU A 106 14.34 6.35 1.64
N LEU A 107 15.51 6.73 2.14
CA LEU A 107 16.11 8.03 1.81
C LEU A 107 16.40 8.17 0.31
N GLY A 108 17.03 7.16 -0.30
CA GLY A 108 17.30 7.17 -1.74
C GLY A 108 16.03 7.16 -2.59
N TYR A 109 15.00 6.42 -2.15
CA TYR A 109 13.71 6.41 -2.82
C TYR A 109 12.99 7.76 -2.74
N LYS A 110 13.05 8.43 -1.59
CA LYS A 110 12.52 9.79 -1.40
C LYS A 110 13.25 10.81 -2.27
N GLU A 111 14.58 10.72 -2.36
CA GLU A 111 15.38 11.55 -3.26
C GLU A 111 14.97 11.32 -4.72
N TYR A 112 14.82 10.07 -5.14
CA TYR A 112 14.31 9.72 -6.47
C TYR A 112 12.95 10.35 -6.75
N LEU A 113 11.96 10.19 -5.86
CA LEU A 113 10.63 10.79 -6.05
C LEU A 113 10.69 12.32 -6.14
N THR A 114 11.56 12.95 -5.37
CA THR A 114 11.75 14.40 -5.37
C THR A 114 12.43 14.89 -6.66
N SER A 115 13.27 14.06 -7.29
CA SER A 115 13.97 14.37 -8.55
C SER A 115 13.10 14.21 -9.78
N LEU A 116 11.93 13.59 -9.68
CA LEU A 116 11.04 13.38 -10.81
C LEU A 116 10.57 14.73 -11.42
N PRO A 117 10.58 14.86 -12.74
CA PRO A 117 10.09 16.07 -13.38
C PRO A 117 8.59 16.24 -13.11
N LYS A 118 8.15 17.48 -12.93
CA LYS A 118 6.73 17.80 -12.88
C LYS A 118 6.08 17.50 -14.22
N GLU A 119 4.82 17.10 -14.16
CA GLU A 119 4.00 16.81 -15.33
C GLU A 119 3.11 18.00 -15.66
N GLU A 120 2.82 18.20 -16.94
CA GLU A 120 1.81 19.14 -17.37
C GLU A 120 0.44 18.74 -16.80
N CYS A 121 -0.33 19.72 -16.36
CA CYS A 121 -1.65 19.45 -15.83
C CYS A 121 -2.63 19.10 -16.96
N ASP A 122 -3.09 17.89 -17.00
CA ASP A 122 -4.04 17.34 -17.98
C ASP A 122 -5.45 17.96 -17.93
N ILE A 123 -5.82 18.60 -16.81
CA ILE A 123 -7.11 19.28 -16.66
C ILE A 123 -7.12 20.63 -17.34
N CYS A 124 -6.00 21.33 -17.37
CA CYS A 124 -5.90 22.67 -17.97
C CYS A 124 -4.87 22.75 -19.08
N ASN A 125 -4.26 21.64 -19.51
CA ASN A 125 -3.24 21.58 -20.54
C ASN A 125 -2.13 22.62 -20.31
N GLY A 126 -1.61 22.69 -19.09
CA GLY A 126 -0.54 23.61 -18.71
C GLY A 126 -0.92 25.07 -18.48
N GLU A 127 -2.14 25.49 -18.79
CA GLU A 127 -2.55 26.89 -18.75
C GLU A 127 -2.82 27.47 -17.36
N GLY A 128 -2.96 26.59 -16.34
CA GLY A 128 -3.30 27.00 -14.98
C GLY A 128 -4.77 27.38 -14.78
N MET A 129 -5.55 27.47 -15.85
CA MET A 129 -6.97 27.80 -15.84
C MET A 129 -7.78 26.70 -16.53
N ARG A 130 -8.96 26.36 -15.98
CA ARG A 130 -9.83 25.36 -16.62
C ARG A 130 -10.52 25.95 -17.84
N ASN A 131 -10.32 25.33 -19.00
CA ASN A 131 -10.95 25.70 -20.27
C ASN A 131 -12.04 24.70 -20.71
N ASP A 132 -12.30 23.69 -19.89
CA ASP A 132 -13.42 22.74 -20.07
C ASP A 132 -14.80 23.38 -19.75
N GLU A 133 -15.86 22.61 -19.93
CA GLU A 133 -17.23 23.11 -19.70
C GLU A 133 -17.45 23.59 -18.27
N ILE A 134 -16.88 22.89 -17.28
CA ILE A 134 -16.95 23.27 -15.86
C ILE A 134 -16.28 24.66 -15.66
N GLY A 135 -15.14 24.85 -16.28
CA GLY A 135 -14.42 26.11 -16.25
C GLY A 135 -15.17 27.23 -16.96
N LYS A 136 -15.84 26.96 -18.07
CA LYS A 136 -16.66 27.93 -18.80
C LYS A 136 -17.92 28.34 -18.02
N GLU A 137 -18.64 27.37 -17.43
CA GLU A 137 -19.83 27.64 -16.63
C GLU A 137 -19.54 28.55 -15.44
N ALA A 138 -18.49 28.26 -14.71
CA ALA A 138 -18.17 29.03 -13.57
C ALA A 138 -17.67 30.43 -14.00
N ARG A 139 -16.92 30.69 -15.16
CA ARG A 139 -16.64 32.04 -15.75
C ARG A 139 -17.94 32.84 -15.93
N ASN A 140 -18.98 32.21 -16.40
CA ASN A 140 -20.28 32.87 -16.58
C ASN A 140 -20.90 33.31 -15.23
N LYS A 141 -20.43 32.76 -14.11
CA LYS A 141 -20.84 33.11 -12.73
C LYS A 141 -19.88 34.08 -12.02
N ASN A 142 -18.97 34.75 -12.75
CA ASN A 142 -17.94 35.63 -12.20
C ASN A 142 -17.04 34.99 -11.12
N SER A 143 -16.81 33.69 -11.20
CA SER A 143 -15.90 33.00 -10.31
C SER A 143 -14.49 32.94 -10.90
N ALA A 144 -13.45 33.00 -10.08
CA ALA A 144 -12.07 32.82 -10.53
C ALA A 144 -11.83 31.34 -10.93
N TYR A 145 -11.11 31.17 -12.02
CA TYR A 145 -10.96 29.88 -12.74
C TYR A 145 -9.63 29.25 -12.64
N THR A 146 -8.97 29.40 -11.54
CA THR A 146 -7.77 28.59 -11.29
C THR A 146 -8.12 27.11 -11.41
N CYS A 147 -7.30 26.37 -12.13
CA CYS A 147 -7.44 24.94 -12.25
C CYS A 147 -7.24 24.28 -10.88
N ASN A 148 -8.27 23.62 -10.41
CA ASN A 148 -8.23 22.90 -9.13
C ASN A 148 -7.34 21.64 -9.16
N GLY A 149 -6.93 21.16 -10.31
CA GLY A 149 -6.01 20.02 -10.45
C GLY A 149 -4.54 20.40 -10.25
N CYS A 150 -4.18 21.67 -10.40
CA CYS A 150 -2.81 22.15 -10.24
C CYS A 150 -2.73 23.46 -9.42
N ASP A 151 -3.81 23.90 -8.79
CA ASP A 151 -3.89 25.16 -8.05
C ASP A 151 -3.39 26.37 -8.86
N GLY A 152 -3.74 26.40 -10.16
CA GLY A 152 -3.35 27.46 -11.09
C GLY A 152 -1.90 27.40 -11.58
N LYS A 153 -1.11 26.40 -11.22
CA LYS A 153 0.34 26.31 -11.55
C LYS A 153 0.62 25.83 -12.97
N GLY A 154 -0.37 25.23 -13.66
CA GLY A 154 -0.19 24.60 -14.98
C GLY A 154 0.53 23.25 -14.94
N VAL A 155 1.21 22.95 -13.84
CA VAL A 155 1.96 21.69 -13.64
C VAL A 155 1.56 21.03 -12.32
N LYS A 156 1.66 19.71 -12.27
CA LYS A 156 1.44 18.87 -11.08
C LYS A 156 2.67 18.02 -10.80
N ASN A 157 2.75 17.48 -9.61
CA ASN A 157 3.79 16.52 -9.29
C ASN A 157 3.63 15.27 -10.16
N ASN A 158 4.75 14.63 -10.48
CA ASN A 158 4.74 13.34 -11.18
C ASN A 158 3.85 12.34 -10.45
N PHE A 159 3.07 11.56 -11.19
CA PHE A 159 2.14 10.59 -10.61
C PHE A 159 2.82 9.58 -9.66
N ASN A 160 4.07 9.21 -9.93
CA ASN A 160 4.82 8.29 -9.07
C ASN A 160 5.09 8.83 -7.66
N THR A 161 4.99 10.16 -7.44
CA THR A 161 5.15 10.75 -6.10
C THR A 161 4.02 10.36 -5.13
N HIS A 162 2.93 9.77 -5.64
CA HIS A 162 1.86 9.20 -4.82
C HIS A 162 2.19 7.84 -4.21
N TYR A 163 3.33 7.23 -4.60
CA TYR A 163 3.79 5.93 -4.10
C TYR A 163 4.97 6.09 -3.13
N PRO A 164 4.73 6.55 -1.89
CA PRO A 164 5.81 6.70 -0.92
C PRO A 164 6.29 5.34 -0.40
N PHE A 165 7.56 5.26 -0.04
CA PHE A 165 8.12 4.13 0.68
C PHE A 165 8.45 4.56 2.12
N GLU A 166 8.03 3.77 3.10
CA GLU A 166 8.24 4.03 4.53
C GLU A 166 8.75 2.79 5.25
N SER A 167 9.86 2.92 5.96
CA SER A 167 10.47 1.84 6.76
C SER A 167 9.51 1.31 7.84
N ASP A 168 8.67 2.17 8.41
CA ASP A 168 7.67 1.77 9.40
C ASP A 168 6.64 0.78 8.82
N VAL A 169 6.20 1.00 7.58
CA VAL A 169 5.29 0.08 6.88
C VAL A 169 5.97 -1.27 6.65
N VAL A 170 7.27 -1.26 6.29
CA VAL A 170 8.08 -2.48 6.12
C VAL A 170 8.15 -3.27 7.43
N MET A 171 8.36 -2.59 8.55
CA MET A 171 8.48 -3.24 9.86
C MET A 171 7.15 -3.80 10.37
N ARG A 172 6.05 -3.09 10.16
CA ARG A 172 4.70 -3.60 10.45
C ARG A 172 4.38 -4.84 9.60
N PHE A 173 4.75 -4.82 8.32
CA PHE A 173 4.60 -5.99 7.44
C PHE A 173 5.49 -7.16 7.87
N ALA A 174 6.74 -6.89 8.27
CA ALA A 174 7.64 -7.93 8.79
C ALA A 174 7.08 -8.59 10.06
N GLU A 175 6.48 -7.81 10.97
CA GLU A 175 5.85 -8.36 12.17
C GLU A 175 4.62 -9.21 11.82
N PHE A 176 3.78 -8.73 10.93
CA PHE A 176 2.66 -9.52 10.39
C PHE A 176 3.15 -10.84 9.79
N CYS A 177 4.13 -10.82 8.89
CA CYS A 177 4.69 -12.02 8.28
C CYS A 177 5.19 -13.03 9.32
N LYS A 178 5.81 -12.53 10.41
CA LYS A 178 6.34 -13.37 11.50
C LYS A 178 5.24 -14.13 12.25
N GLN A 179 4.07 -13.55 12.35
CA GLN A 179 2.98 -14.02 13.21
C GLN A 179 1.84 -14.68 12.42
N SER A 180 1.74 -14.42 11.11
CA SER A 180 0.61 -14.83 10.26
C SER A 180 0.49 -16.35 10.01
N GLY A 181 1.59 -17.09 10.20
CA GLY A 181 1.60 -18.51 9.83
C GLY A 181 1.49 -18.77 8.33
N GLY A 182 1.88 -17.80 7.48
CA GLY A 182 1.58 -17.67 6.06
C GLY A 182 0.41 -16.72 5.87
N PHE A 183 0.24 -16.17 4.68
CA PHE A 183 -0.82 -15.19 4.44
C PHE A 183 -1.38 -15.26 3.01
N GLU A 184 -2.59 -14.75 2.86
CA GLU A 184 -3.30 -14.56 1.60
C GLU A 184 -3.44 -13.05 1.32
N ILE A 185 -3.22 -12.65 0.07
CA ILE A 185 -3.30 -11.26 -0.40
C ILE A 185 -4.64 -11.08 -1.12
N CYS A 186 -5.54 -10.22 -0.59
CA CYS A 186 -6.90 -10.00 -1.08
C CYS A 186 -7.19 -8.53 -1.40
#